data_f3c6b1201bff04e8771f6b7ef502d03d
#
_entry.id   f3c6b1201bff04e8771f6b7ef502d03d
#
_cell.length_a   1.000
_cell.length_b   1.000
_cell.length_c   1.000
_cell.angle_alpha   90.00
_cell.angle_beta   90.00
_cell.angle_gamma   90.00
#
_symmetry.space_group_name_H-M   'P 1'
#
loop_
_entity.id
_entity.type
_entity.pdbx_description
1 polymer ?
#
loop_
_entity_poly.entity_id
_entity_poly.type
_entity_poly.pdbx_seq_one_letter_code
_entity_poly.pdbx_strand_id
1 'polypeptide(L)'
;MSLSTQWGYTLTQANELSDFLTQAEFNAFTNGKFTGDARIAPNISSATRAIQNYCSWHVYPSAECEMVYNMRDLRDAMTGPDLLIQLPSRFVSSVSSILLNAKKNGDEWEGIETTDYSLDPTGLLRIFDVGCYDRRANIRIVFVSGLSEGLMNSLKELVAHRVTHALSSSYGITSESAGGVSVTYNSSWAGNTRSTALPDDNKEVLAPFVVKGVF
;
A
#
# COMPACT_ATOMS: atom_id res chain seq x y z
N MET A 1 18.98 -1.15 6.19
CA MET A 1 18.69 -1.35 4.75
C MET A 1 17.41 -0.62 4.42
N SER A 2 17.23 -0.21 3.17
CA SER A 2 16.02 0.50 2.72
C SER A 2 15.47 -0.18 1.48
N LEU A 3 14.14 -0.23 1.36
CA LEU A 3 13.42 -0.82 0.25
C LEU A 3 12.76 0.28 -0.59
N SER A 4 13.23 0.48 -1.82
CA SER A 4 12.55 1.35 -2.78
C SER A 4 11.25 0.71 -3.25
N THR A 5 10.15 1.43 -3.16
CA THR A 5 8.83 0.97 -3.58
C THR A 5 8.52 1.44 -5.00
N GLN A 6 7.58 0.77 -5.66
CA GLN A 6 7.06 1.21 -6.96
C GLN A 6 6.15 2.44 -6.88
N TRP A 7 5.80 2.88 -5.67
CA TRP A 7 4.91 4.02 -5.42
C TRP A 7 5.67 5.34 -5.17
N GLY A 8 6.97 5.39 -5.48
CA GLY A 8 7.77 6.61 -5.47
C GLY A 8 8.35 7.01 -4.11
N TYR A 9 8.30 6.14 -3.11
CA TYR A 9 8.95 6.35 -1.81
C TYR A 9 9.77 5.13 -1.40
N THR A 10 10.63 5.31 -0.42
CA THR A 10 11.49 4.28 0.13
C THR A 10 11.04 3.94 1.55
N LEU A 11 10.88 2.65 1.85
CA LEU A 11 10.69 2.18 3.22
C LEU A 11 12.06 2.11 3.90
N THR A 12 12.24 2.87 4.97
CA THR A 12 13.45 2.80 5.80
C THR A 12 13.36 1.55 6.67
N GLN A 13 14.50 0.89 6.89
CA GLN A 13 14.61 -0.31 7.72
C GLN A 13 13.84 -1.56 7.22
N ALA A 14 13.28 -1.55 6.02
CA ALA A 14 12.64 -2.71 5.42
C ALA A 14 13.57 -3.38 4.41
N ASN A 15 13.58 -4.71 4.38
CA ASN A 15 14.27 -5.51 3.37
C ASN A 15 13.29 -5.97 2.28
N GLU A 16 12.04 -6.22 2.68
CA GLU A 16 10.96 -6.67 1.81
C GLU A 16 9.61 -6.21 2.36
N LEU A 17 8.61 -6.20 1.50
CA LEU A 17 7.23 -5.92 1.91
C LEU A 17 6.66 -7.16 2.62
N SER A 18 6.10 -6.95 3.81
CA SER A 18 5.46 -8.00 4.58
C SER A 18 4.16 -8.47 3.94
N ASP A 19 3.88 -9.75 4.06
CA ASP A 19 2.58 -10.29 3.73
C ASP A 19 1.54 -9.90 4.80
N PHE A 20 0.26 -9.79 4.41
CA PHE A 20 -0.81 -9.40 5.33
C PHE A 20 -1.22 -10.53 6.27
N LEU A 21 -0.92 -11.76 5.89
CA LEU A 21 -1.32 -12.96 6.61
C LEU A 21 -0.15 -13.93 6.64
N THR A 22 0.11 -14.53 7.77
CA THR A 22 1.07 -15.64 7.89
C THR A 22 0.41 -16.98 7.54
N GLN A 23 1.21 -17.96 7.18
CA GLN A 23 0.70 -19.32 6.94
C GLN A 23 0.04 -19.93 8.18
N ALA A 24 0.54 -19.62 9.38
CA ALA A 24 -0.03 -20.08 10.65
C ALA A 24 -1.44 -19.49 10.87
N GLU A 25 -1.60 -18.18 10.65
CA GLU A 25 -2.90 -17.50 10.72
C GLU A 25 -3.89 -18.05 9.69
N PHE A 26 -3.42 -18.30 8.45
CA PHE A 26 -4.25 -18.92 7.41
C PHE A 26 -4.72 -20.32 7.80
N ASN A 27 -3.84 -21.14 8.35
CA ASN A 27 -4.22 -22.47 8.85
C ASN A 27 -5.24 -22.38 9.98
N ALA A 28 -5.09 -21.43 10.90
CA ALA A 28 -6.07 -21.17 11.95
C ALA A 28 -7.43 -20.73 11.36
N PHE A 29 -7.42 -19.82 10.41
CA PHE A 29 -8.62 -19.33 9.72
C PHE A 29 -9.40 -20.44 9.01
N THR A 30 -8.68 -21.39 8.39
CA THR A 30 -9.28 -22.52 7.64
C THR A 30 -9.49 -23.78 8.46
N ASN A 31 -9.30 -23.72 9.80
CA ASN A 31 -9.33 -24.88 10.70
C ASN A 31 -8.41 -26.02 10.20
N GLY A 32 -7.26 -25.70 9.65
CA GLY A 32 -6.27 -26.65 9.19
C GLY A 32 -6.60 -27.40 7.89
N LYS A 33 -7.68 -27.02 7.18
CA LYS A 33 -8.16 -27.72 5.96
C LYS A 33 -7.08 -27.89 4.88
N PHE A 34 -6.15 -26.94 4.77
CA PHE A 34 -5.10 -26.91 3.75
C PHE A 34 -3.70 -27.15 4.32
N THR A 35 -3.58 -27.56 5.57
CA THR A 35 -2.29 -27.73 6.23
C THR A 35 -1.34 -28.61 5.41
N GLY A 36 -0.12 -28.13 5.19
CA GLY A 36 0.90 -28.82 4.39
C GLY A 36 0.85 -28.55 2.89
N ASP A 37 -0.13 -27.80 2.39
CA ASP A 37 -0.15 -27.41 0.97
C ASP A 37 0.93 -26.35 0.68
N ALA A 38 1.90 -26.69 -0.15
CA ALA A 38 3.02 -25.82 -0.52
C ALA A 38 2.56 -24.55 -1.29
N ARG A 39 1.34 -24.52 -1.78
CA ARG A 39 0.78 -23.38 -2.51
C ARG A 39 0.30 -22.25 -1.60
N ILE A 40 0.19 -22.48 -0.27
CA ILE A 40 -0.35 -21.47 0.67
C ILE A 40 0.51 -20.21 0.64
N ALA A 41 1.80 -20.31 0.94
CA ALA A 41 2.69 -19.14 1.04
C ALA A 41 2.73 -18.30 -0.24
N PRO A 42 2.96 -18.86 -1.44
CA PRO A 42 2.94 -18.07 -2.66
C PRO A 42 1.58 -17.44 -2.99
N ASN A 43 0.46 -18.08 -2.62
CA ASN A 43 -0.87 -17.48 -2.81
C ASN A 43 -1.13 -16.33 -1.82
N ILE A 44 -0.66 -16.41 -0.58
CA ILE A 44 -0.73 -15.31 0.39
C ILE A 44 0.05 -14.10 -0.16
N SER A 45 1.30 -14.29 -0.57
CA SER A 45 2.11 -13.22 -1.15
C SER A 45 1.47 -12.61 -2.39
N SER A 46 0.95 -13.44 -3.29
CA SER A 46 0.25 -12.97 -4.49
C SER A 46 -1.01 -12.15 -4.15
N ALA A 47 -1.82 -12.60 -3.21
CA ALA A 47 -3.02 -11.89 -2.76
C ALA A 47 -2.65 -10.55 -2.10
N THR A 48 -1.64 -10.54 -1.23
CA THR A 48 -1.12 -9.33 -0.59
C THR A 48 -0.67 -8.30 -1.63
N ARG A 49 0.17 -8.71 -2.59
CA ARG A 49 0.66 -7.81 -3.66
C ARG A 49 -0.48 -7.26 -4.52
N ALA A 50 -1.49 -8.08 -4.83
CA ALA A 50 -2.65 -7.60 -5.58
C ALA A 50 -3.41 -6.50 -4.83
N ILE A 51 -3.57 -6.63 -3.50
CA ILE A 51 -4.21 -5.60 -2.68
C ILE A 51 -3.34 -4.34 -2.60
N GLN A 52 -2.04 -4.47 -2.34
CA GLN A 52 -1.10 -3.34 -2.30
C GLN A 52 -1.11 -2.56 -3.62
N ASN A 53 -1.09 -3.26 -4.76
CA ASN A 53 -1.14 -2.63 -6.08
C ASN A 53 -2.45 -1.91 -6.32
N TYR A 54 -3.57 -2.48 -5.90
CA TYR A 54 -4.88 -1.83 -6.00
C TYR A 54 -4.98 -0.59 -5.12
N CYS A 55 -4.45 -0.66 -3.90
CA CYS A 55 -4.44 0.46 -2.96
C CYS A 55 -3.42 1.53 -3.35
N SER A 56 -2.45 1.21 -4.21
CA SER A 56 -1.35 2.08 -4.65
C SER A 56 -0.39 2.52 -3.54
N TRP A 57 -0.22 1.69 -2.50
CA TRP A 57 0.76 1.86 -1.42
C TRP A 57 0.98 0.57 -0.64
N HIS A 58 1.97 0.55 0.29
CA HIS A 58 2.36 -0.69 0.99
C HIS A 58 1.32 -1.24 1.97
N VAL A 59 0.40 -0.41 2.46
CA VAL A 59 -0.71 -0.71 3.39
C VAL A 59 -0.25 -1.18 4.77
N TYR A 60 0.57 -2.18 4.88
CA TYR A 60 1.10 -2.80 6.10
C TYR A 60 2.55 -3.26 5.88
N PRO A 61 3.40 -3.26 6.90
CA PRO A 61 3.18 -2.77 8.27
C PRO A 61 3.26 -1.24 8.36
N SER A 62 2.94 -0.70 9.54
CA SER A 62 3.31 0.69 9.84
C SER A 62 4.83 0.82 9.82
N ALA A 63 5.34 1.66 8.93
CA ALA A 63 6.77 1.79 8.66
C ALA A 63 7.13 3.24 8.38
N GLU A 64 8.39 3.58 8.62
CA GLU A 64 8.94 4.87 8.23
C GLU A 64 9.21 4.87 6.72
N CYS A 65 8.72 5.92 6.06
CA CYS A 65 8.79 6.13 4.64
C CYS A 65 9.58 7.40 4.35
N GLU A 66 10.44 7.36 3.36
CA GLU A 66 11.17 8.52 2.86
C GLU A 66 10.77 8.82 1.43
N MET A 67 10.48 10.07 1.14
CA MET A 67 10.16 10.56 -0.20
C MET A 67 10.91 11.84 -0.50
N VAL A 68 11.38 11.96 -1.74
CA VAL A 68 12.08 13.16 -2.23
C VAL A 68 11.35 13.68 -3.46
N TYR A 69 10.94 14.93 -3.37
CA TYR A 69 10.33 15.65 -4.47
C TYR A 69 11.25 16.76 -4.97
N ASN A 70 11.17 17.06 -6.27
CA ASN A 70 11.72 18.29 -6.81
C ASN A 70 10.65 19.38 -6.73
N MET A 71 10.99 20.54 -6.18
CA MET A 71 10.07 21.68 -6.06
C MET A 71 9.52 22.17 -7.41
N ARG A 72 10.23 21.89 -8.49
CA ARG A 72 9.75 22.20 -9.84
C ARG A 72 8.52 21.37 -10.21
N ASP A 73 8.51 20.11 -9.80
CA ASP A 73 7.43 19.17 -10.11
C ASP A 73 6.20 19.40 -9.22
N LEU A 74 6.39 20.11 -8.11
CA LEU A 74 5.34 20.49 -7.15
C LEU A 74 4.70 21.86 -7.44
N ARG A 75 4.97 22.46 -8.60
CA ARG A 75 4.49 23.81 -8.93
C ARG A 75 2.97 23.93 -8.84
N ASP A 76 2.24 22.93 -9.29
CA ASP A 76 0.77 22.93 -9.30
C ASP A 76 0.18 22.62 -7.92
N ALA A 77 1.02 22.16 -6.98
CA ALA A 77 0.68 21.95 -5.58
C ALA A 77 0.83 23.21 -4.71
N MET A 78 1.35 24.32 -5.30
CA MET A 78 1.49 25.58 -4.59
C MET A 78 0.14 26.30 -4.51
N THR A 79 -0.23 26.69 -3.29
CA THR A 79 -1.43 27.49 -3.01
C THR A 79 -1.01 28.79 -2.32
N GLY A 80 -0.75 29.81 -3.10
CA GLY A 80 -0.12 31.02 -2.58
C GLY A 80 1.30 30.77 -2.09
N PRO A 81 1.66 31.13 -0.85
CA PRO A 81 2.97 30.83 -0.27
C PRO A 81 3.13 29.39 0.21
N ASP A 82 2.03 28.64 0.36
CA ASP A 82 2.01 27.32 0.94
C ASP A 82 2.13 26.22 -0.11
N LEU A 83 2.68 25.08 0.30
CA LEU A 83 2.81 23.87 -0.50
C LEU A 83 1.89 22.79 0.05
N LEU A 84 1.01 22.27 -0.79
CA LEU A 84 0.10 21.17 -0.48
C LEU A 84 0.57 19.90 -1.19
N ILE A 85 0.94 18.88 -0.42
CA ILE A 85 1.41 17.60 -0.95
C ILE A 85 0.48 16.49 -0.47
N GLN A 86 -0.09 15.73 -1.39
CA GLN A 86 -0.71 14.45 -1.05
C GLN A 86 0.40 13.41 -0.94
N LEU A 87 0.67 12.92 0.27
CA LEU A 87 1.59 11.82 0.46
C LEU A 87 1.04 10.55 -0.22
N PRO A 88 1.90 9.72 -0.81
CA PRO A 88 1.50 8.53 -1.56
C PRO A 88 1.11 7.38 -0.63
N SER A 89 0.38 7.69 0.41
CA SER A 89 -0.06 6.77 1.44
C SER A 89 -1.27 7.33 2.17
N ARG A 90 -2.12 6.45 2.63
CA ARG A 90 -3.16 6.75 3.62
C ARG A 90 -2.69 6.31 5.00
N PHE A 91 -3.39 6.75 6.04
CA PHE A 91 -3.05 6.42 7.42
C PHE A 91 -1.62 6.85 7.80
N VAL A 92 -1.29 8.10 7.46
CA VAL A 92 -0.05 8.73 7.90
C VAL A 92 -0.22 9.12 9.36
N SER A 93 0.58 8.50 10.24
CA SER A 93 0.48 8.73 11.69
C SER A 93 1.29 9.93 12.15
N SER A 94 2.42 10.20 11.50
CA SER A 94 3.29 11.33 11.83
C SER A 94 4.21 11.67 10.67
N VAL A 95 4.70 12.90 10.66
CA VAL A 95 5.85 13.32 9.86
C VAL A 95 7.04 13.43 10.80
N SER A 96 8.11 12.68 10.52
CA SER A 96 9.32 12.64 11.34
C SER A 96 10.25 13.81 11.04
N SER A 97 10.38 14.18 9.76
CA SER A 97 11.16 15.33 9.32
C SER A 97 10.75 15.82 7.94
N ILE A 98 10.90 17.12 7.72
CA ILE A 98 10.81 17.75 6.42
C ILE A 98 12.09 18.54 6.23
N LEU A 99 12.83 18.24 5.17
CA LEU A 99 14.11 18.84 4.87
C LEU A 99 14.09 19.46 3.49
N LEU A 100 14.57 20.67 3.35
CA LEU A 100 14.76 21.36 2.09
C LEU A 100 16.24 21.37 1.74
N ASN A 101 16.55 21.08 0.48
CA ASN A 101 17.87 21.27 -0.08
C ASN A 101 17.81 22.40 -1.10
N ALA A 102 18.28 23.57 -0.73
CA ALA A 102 18.53 24.66 -1.65
C ALA A 102 19.83 24.38 -2.40
N LYS A 103 19.76 23.86 -3.61
CA LYS A 103 20.91 23.47 -4.48
C LYS A 103 22.02 24.53 -4.60
N LYS A 104 21.85 25.69 -4.05
CA LYS A 104 22.82 26.77 -4.11
C LYS A 104 24.06 26.53 -3.25
N ASN A 105 23.96 25.68 -2.23
CA ASN A 105 25.00 25.47 -1.21
C ASN A 105 25.50 24.03 -1.08
N GLY A 106 25.27 23.17 -2.08
CA GLY A 106 25.71 21.77 -1.99
C GLY A 106 24.68 20.83 -1.38
N ASP A 107 25.15 19.83 -0.65
CA ASP A 107 24.30 18.74 -0.11
C ASP A 107 23.68 19.07 1.29
N GLU A 108 23.64 20.32 1.67
CA GLU A 108 23.07 20.72 2.97
C GLU A 108 21.54 20.71 2.91
N TRP A 109 20.92 20.07 3.91
CA TRP A 109 19.49 20.01 4.11
C TRP A 109 19.11 20.87 5.32
N GLU A 110 18.18 21.80 5.13
CA GLU A 110 17.60 22.59 6.23
C GLU A 110 16.33 21.89 6.73
N GLY A 111 16.20 21.76 8.05
CA GLY A 111 14.99 21.24 8.68
C GLY A 111 13.89 22.30 8.71
N ILE A 112 12.66 21.91 8.40
CA ILE A 112 11.48 22.74 8.64
C ILE A 112 10.97 22.45 10.05
N GLU A 113 10.74 23.51 10.82
CA GLU A 113 10.18 23.41 12.17
C GLU A 113 8.77 22.82 12.14
N THR A 114 8.38 22.10 13.18
CA THR A 114 7.07 21.44 13.26
C THR A 114 5.88 22.40 13.22
N THR A 115 6.09 23.69 13.56
CA THR A 115 5.09 24.74 13.45
C THR A 115 4.83 25.19 12.04
N ASP A 116 5.72 24.84 11.11
CA ASP A 116 5.69 25.30 9.72
C ASP A 116 4.91 24.36 8.80
N TYR A 117 4.28 23.32 9.33
CA TYR A 117 3.43 22.43 8.56
C TYR A 117 2.21 21.92 9.34
N SER A 118 1.21 21.44 8.61
CA SER A 118 0.07 20.68 9.15
C SER A 118 -0.13 19.41 8.35
N LEU A 119 -0.53 18.34 9.04
CA LEU A 119 -0.82 17.03 8.47
C LEU A 119 -2.28 16.67 8.72
N ASP A 120 -3.01 16.36 7.65
CA ASP A 120 -4.33 15.76 7.72
C ASP A 120 -4.23 14.22 7.82
N PRO A 121 -5.11 13.55 8.57
CA PRO A 121 -5.11 12.08 8.68
C PRO A 121 -5.20 11.33 7.34
N THR A 122 -5.67 11.97 6.29
CA THR A 122 -5.74 11.40 4.94
C THR A 122 -4.40 11.44 4.20
N GLY A 123 -3.35 11.97 4.83
CA GLY A 123 -2.02 12.12 4.24
C GLY A 123 -1.82 13.40 3.44
N LEU A 124 -2.75 14.37 3.54
CA LEU A 124 -2.55 15.70 2.96
C LEU A 124 -1.63 16.51 3.89
N LEU A 125 -0.45 16.82 3.40
CA LEU A 125 0.56 17.63 4.08
C LEU A 125 0.52 19.05 3.53
N ARG A 126 0.34 20.05 4.39
CA ARG A 126 0.45 21.46 4.07
C ARG A 126 1.69 22.02 4.76
N ILE A 127 2.61 22.58 3.99
CA ILE A 127 3.82 23.23 4.47
C ILE A 127 3.64 24.72 4.21
N PHE A 128 3.82 25.53 5.26
CA PHE A 128 3.56 26.97 5.21
C PHE A 128 4.79 27.74 4.73
N ASP A 129 4.55 28.86 4.06
CA ASP A 129 5.57 29.86 3.65
C ASP A 129 6.76 29.31 2.84
N VAL A 130 6.53 28.29 2.03
CA VAL A 130 7.57 27.66 1.17
C VAL A 130 7.83 28.50 -0.10
N GLY A 131 7.03 29.50 -0.37
CA GLY A 131 7.09 30.30 -1.61
C GLY A 131 8.39 31.07 -1.83
N CYS A 132 9.24 31.22 -0.81
CA CYS A 132 10.54 31.89 -0.91
C CYS A 132 11.69 30.97 -1.32
N TYR A 133 11.48 29.66 -1.39
CA TYR A 133 12.54 28.70 -1.76
C TYR A 133 12.76 28.61 -3.28
N ASP A 134 14.01 28.36 -3.66
CA ASP A 134 14.40 28.22 -5.06
C ASP A 134 13.64 27.03 -5.69
N ARG A 135 13.06 27.25 -6.88
CA ARG A 135 12.38 26.21 -7.68
C ARG A 135 13.27 25.02 -8.06
N ARG A 136 14.57 25.12 -7.81
CA ARG A 136 15.57 24.05 -7.99
C ARG A 136 15.80 23.23 -6.71
N ALA A 137 15.19 23.62 -5.60
CA ALA A 137 15.30 22.88 -4.35
C ALA A 137 14.64 21.51 -4.47
N ASN A 138 15.14 20.57 -3.70
CA ASN A 138 14.46 19.30 -3.44
C ASN A 138 13.88 19.35 -2.01
N ILE A 139 12.75 18.71 -1.84
CA ILE A 139 12.16 18.50 -0.52
C ILE A 139 12.19 17.01 -0.20
N ARG A 140 12.74 16.67 0.98
CA ARG A 140 12.74 15.32 1.53
C ARG A 140 11.73 15.29 2.67
N ILE A 141 10.82 14.34 2.62
CA ILE A 141 9.80 14.15 3.65
C ILE A 141 9.99 12.74 4.20
N VAL A 142 10.17 12.64 5.52
CA VAL A 142 10.20 11.38 6.24
C VAL A 142 8.93 11.30 7.09
N PHE A 143 8.14 10.26 6.89
CA PHE A 143 6.85 10.09 7.54
C PHE A 143 6.60 8.64 7.92
N VAL A 144 5.78 8.42 8.93
CA VAL A 144 5.37 7.07 9.35
C VAL A 144 3.98 6.80 8.79
N SER A 145 3.86 5.72 8.04
CA SER A 145 2.62 5.32 7.42
C SER A 145 2.43 3.81 7.43
N GLY A 146 1.19 3.38 7.40
CA GLY A 146 0.79 1.98 7.40
C GLY A 146 -0.23 1.67 8.48
N LEU A 147 -0.94 0.57 8.28
CA LEU A 147 -1.90 0.09 9.25
C LEU A 147 -1.19 -0.60 10.42
N SER A 148 -1.74 -0.42 11.61
CA SER A 148 -1.38 -1.24 12.77
C SER A 148 -2.04 -2.61 12.69
N GLU A 149 -1.50 -3.59 13.42
CA GLU A 149 -2.01 -4.97 13.47
C GLU A 149 -3.53 -5.02 13.72
N GLY A 150 -4.03 -4.18 14.63
CA GLY A 150 -5.45 -4.16 15.01
C GLY A 150 -6.40 -3.73 13.88
N LEU A 151 -5.92 -3.02 12.87
CA LEU A 151 -6.73 -2.56 11.73
C LEU A 151 -6.66 -3.54 10.53
N MET A 152 -5.90 -4.63 10.67
CA MET A 152 -5.63 -5.56 9.57
C MET A 152 -6.69 -6.66 9.41
N ASN A 153 -7.62 -6.83 10.34
CA ASN A 153 -8.52 -7.98 10.37
C ASN A 153 -9.30 -8.16 9.05
N SER A 154 -9.93 -7.10 8.55
CA SER A 154 -10.68 -7.17 7.28
C SER A 154 -9.79 -7.53 6.08
N LEU A 155 -8.54 -7.04 6.06
CA LEU A 155 -7.60 -7.35 5.00
C LEU A 155 -7.05 -8.78 5.13
N LYS A 156 -6.82 -9.26 6.36
CA LYS A 156 -6.44 -10.66 6.63
C LYS A 156 -7.53 -11.62 6.18
N GLU A 157 -8.79 -11.33 6.51
CA GLU A 157 -9.95 -12.10 6.04
C GLU A 157 -10.03 -12.12 4.52
N LEU A 158 -9.86 -10.97 3.87
CA LEU A 158 -9.88 -10.86 2.41
C LEU A 158 -8.79 -11.72 1.76
N VAL A 159 -7.56 -11.68 2.29
CA VAL A 159 -6.46 -12.54 1.83
C VAL A 159 -6.80 -14.01 2.07
N ALA A 160 -7.29 -14.38 3.26
CA ALA A 160 -7.63 -15.75 3.59
C ALA A 160 -8.71 -16.33 2.66
N HIS A 161 -9.77 -15.55 2.38
CA HIS A 161 -10.82 -15.95 1.43
C HIS A 161 -10.25 -16.15 0.02
N ARG A 162 -9.41 -15.23 -0.44
CA ARG A 162 -8.79 -15.32 -1.77
C ARG A 162 -7.90 -16.56 -1.90
N VAL A 163 -7.07 -16.83 -0.90
CA VAL A 163 -6.20 -18.02 -0.86
C VAL A 163 -7.04 -19.29 -0.80
N THR A 164 -8.06 -19.34 0.05
CA THR A 164 -8.98 -20.47 0.15
C THR A 164 -9.62 -20.79 -1.20
N HIS A 165 -10.08 -19.77 -1.89
CA HIS A 165 -10.67 -19.95 -3.22
C HIS A 165 -9.64 -20.49 -4.22
N ALA A 166 -8.43 -19.92 -4.24
CA ALA A 166 -7.36 -20.38 -5.15
C ALA A 166 -6.92 -21.83 -4.89
N LEU A 167 -6.94 -22.27 -3.63
CA LEU A 167 -6.60 -23.64 -3.24
C LEU A 167 -7.74 -24.65 -3.49
N SER A 168 -8.99 -24.19 -3.40
CA SER A 168 -10.18 -25.02 -3.59
C SER A 168 -10.57 -25.17 -5.06
N SER A 169 -10.16 -24.24 -5.91
CA SER A 169 -10.48 -24.27 -7.34
C SER A 169 -9.56 -25.26 -8.04
N SER A 170 -10.14 -26.25 -8.72
CA SER A 170 -9.42 -27.08 -9.68
C SER A 170 -9.11 -26.23 -10.90
N TYR A 171 -7.82 -26.14 -11.29
CA TYR A 171 -7.38 -25.34 -12.43
C TYR A 171 -8.14 -25.74 -13.72
N GLY A 172 -8.94 -24.83 -14.25
CA GLY A 172 -9.63 -25.01 -15.52
C GLY A 172 -10.95 -25.78 -15.48
N ILE A 173 -11.40 -26.22 -14.29
CA ILE A 173 -12.69 -26.91 -14.15
C ILE A 173 -13.75 -25.87 -13.80
N THR A 174 -14.69 -25.63 -14.71
CA THR A 174 -15.84 -24.75 -14.50
C THR A 174 -17.05 -25.49 -13.96
N SER A 175 -17.10 -26.79 -14.14
CA SER A 175 -18.15 -27.67 -13.58
C SER A 175 -17.63 -29.10 -13.41
N GLU A 176 -18.05 -29.77 -12.35
CA GLU A 176 -17.83 -31.19 -12.15
C GLU A 176 -19.18 -31.88 -12.03
N SER A 177 -19.30 -33.04 -12.62
CA SER A 177 -20.51 -33.86 -12.53
C SER A 177 -20.12 -35.28 -12.15
N ALA A 178 -20.66 -35.77 -11.05
CA ALA A 178 -20.47 -37.16 -10.59
C ALA A 178 -21.78 -37.68 -9.98
N GLY A 179 -22.19 -38.89 -10.37
CA GLY A 179 -23.34 -39.55 -9.77
C GLY A 179 -24.67 -38.80 -9.86
N GLY A 180 -24.87 -37.96 -10.92
CA GLY A 180 -26.09 -37.17 -11.08
C GLY A 180 -26.11 -35.85 -10.33
N VAL A 181 -25.03 -35.52 -9.59
CA VAL A 181 -24.84 -34.20 -8.94
C VAL A 181 -23.87 -33.39 -9.81
N SER A 182 -24.29 -32.21 -10.20
CA SER A 182 -23.43 -31.23 -10.91
C SER A 182 -23.14 -30.06 -10.00
N VAL A 183 -21.84 -29.78 -9.81
CA VAL A 183 -21.37 -28.59 -9.11
C VAL A 183 -20.76 -27.65 -10.15
N THR A 184 -21.35 -26.48 -10.29
CA THR A 184 -20.81 -25.43 -11.14
C THR A 184 -20.03 -24.43 -10.29
N TYR A 185 -18.76 -24.25 -10.60
CA TYR A 185 -17.93 -23.24 -9.95
C TYR A 185 -18.19 -21.90 -10.62
N ASN A 186 -18.31 -20.85 -9.82
CA ASN A 186 -18.57 -19.50 -10.34
C ASN A 186 -17.42 -19.07 -11.27
N SER A 187 -17.71 -18.97 -12.56
CA SER A 187 -16.72 -18.69 -13.61
C SER A 187 -16.10 -17.29 -13.52
N SER A 188 -16.69 -16.37 -12.76
CA SER A 188 -16.11 -15.03 -12.53
C SER A 188 -14.73 -15.10 -11.85
N TRP A 189 -14.45 -16.20 -11.17
CA TRP A 189 -13.15 -16.49 -10.56
C TRP A 189 -12.30 -17.47 -11.38
N ALA A 190 -12.93 -18.42 -12.10
CA ALA A 190 -12.22 -19.46 -12.84
C ALA A 190 -11.47 -18.94 -14.09
N GLY A 191 -11.95 -17.85 -14.70
CA GLY A 191 -11.32 -17.26 -15.88
C GLY A 191 -10.10 -16.38 -15.59
N ASN A 192 -9.84 -16.04 -14.33
CA ASN A 192 -8.90 -14.98 -13.98
C ASN A 192 -7.79 -15.38 -13.00
N THR A 193 -7.40 -16.66 -12.96
CA THR A 193 -6.30 -17.15 -12.12
C THR A 193 -4.93 -16.54 -12.48
N ARG A 194 -4.82 -15.84 -13.60
CA ARG A 194 -3.66 -15.00 -13.98
C ARG A 194 -3.94 -13.50 -13.85
N SER A 195 -5.17 -13.09 -13.57
CA SER A 195 -5.49 -11.68 -13.40
C SER A 195 -5.12 -11.25 -11.98
N THR A 196 -4.25 -10.29 -11.90
CA THR A 196 -3.98 -9.51 -10.67
C THR A 196 -5.19 -8.65 -10.29
N ALA A 197 -6.23 -8.62 -11.12
CA ALA A 197 -7.44 -7.86 -10.88
C ALA A 197 -8.22 -8.42 -9.68
N LEU A 198 -8.65 -7.52 -8.81
CA LEU A 198 -9.52 -7.83 -7.69
C LEU A 198 -10.97 -7.88 -8.19
N PRO A 199 -11.78 -8.86 -7.73
CA PRO A 199 -13.22 -8.86 -7.96
C PRO A 199 -13.88 -7.57 -7.46
N ASP A 200 -15.00 -7.19 -8.08
CA ASP A 200 -15.69 -5.95 -7.75
C ASP A 200 -16.17 -5.91 -6.30
N ASP A 201 -16.64 -7.02 -5.76
CA ASP A 201 -17.06 -7.16 -4.35
C ASP A 201 -15.93 -6.80 -3.35
N ASN A 202 -14.69 -7.07 -3.72
CA ASN A 202 -13.53 -6.76 -2.88
C ASN A 202 -13.11 -5.28 -2.97
N LYS A 203 -13.50 -4.59 -4.05
CA LYS A 203 -13.17 -3.17 -4.25
C LYS A 203 -13.88 -2.28 -3.24
N GLU A 204 -15.10 -2.62 -2.83
CA GLU A 204 -15.83 -1.86 -1.80
C GLU A 204 -15.12 -1.94 -0.45
N VAL A 205 -14.66 -3.12 -0.05
CA VAL A 205 -13.89 -3.32 1.19
C VAL A 205 -12.57 -2.56 1.14
N LEU A 206 -11.96 -2.44 -0.03
CA LEU A 206 -10.68 -1.77 -0.21
C LEU A 206 -10.78 -0.27 -0.46
N ALA A 207 -11.96 0.25 -0.78
CA ALA A 207 -12.15 1.67 -1.10
C ALA A 207 -11.59 2.64 -0.04
N PRO A 208 -11.70 2.38 1.28
CA PRO A 208 -11.10 3.24 2.30
C PRO A 208 -9.57 3.30 2.27
N PHE A 209 -8.93 2.28 1.70
CA PHE A 209 -7.47 2.13 1.67
C PHE A 209 -6.83 2.63 0.38
N VAL A 210 -7.63 2.93 -0.64
CA VAL A 210 -7.11 3.37 -1.94
C VAL A 210 -6.63 4.82 -1.87
N VAL A 211 -5.38 5.04 -2.24
CA VAL A 211 -4.87 6.38 -2.53
C VAL A 211 -5.36 6.78 -3.91
N LYS A 212 -6.27 7.75 -3.95
CA LYS A 212 -6.70 8.34 -5.23
C LYS A 212 -5.56 9.23 -5.70
N GLY A 213 -4.88 8.82 -6.77
CA GLY A 213 -3.72 9.53 -7.28
C GLY A 213 -4.04 11.00 -7.58
N VAL A 214 -3.21 11.84 -7.02
CA VAL A 214 -2.93 13.18 -7.53
C VAL A 214 -1.51 13.07 -8.09
N PHE A 215 -1.40 12.58 -9.31
CA PHE A 215 -0.17 12.65 -10.09
C PHE A 215 -0.38 13.56 -11.27
#